data_19969736967af1649f6ed58f82a9e75d
#
_entry.id   19969736967af1649f6ed58f82a9e75d
#
_cell.length_a   1.000
_cell.length_b   1.000
_cell.length_c   1.000
_cell.angle_alpha   90.00
_cell.angle_beta   90.00
_cell.angle_gamma   90.00
#
_symmetry.space_group_name_H-M   'P 1'
#
loop_
_entity.id
_entity.type
_entity.pdbx_description
1 polymer ?
#
loop_
_entity_poly.entity_id
_entity_poly.type
_entity_poly.pdbx_seq_one_letter_code
_entity_poly.pdbx_strand_id
1 'polypeptide(L)'
;LLNVALGAVGHTVEYRPVELVYSGAGEIASLAKAVKSGAVKSLMILGGNPVYNAPADADFAGLLAELKGNTAHLSLYRDETSLSCGWHVPRAHFLEAWADTRGWDGSMTVAQPAIHPLWGGRSSIELLSSLIGEAKMAFTLVRETFSESVSRSDSAWRKAVHDGFVAPKAKGVPVTAVPLAAPQFDAA
;
A
#
# COMPACT_ATOMS: atom_id res chain seq x y z
N LEU A 1 -4.37 -3.08 -28.87
CA LEU A 1 -4.64 -3.06 -30.32
C LEU A 1 -4.71 -1.64 -30.87
N LEU A 2 -5.58 -0.75 -30.37
CA LEU A 2 -5.74 0.62 -30.87
C LEU A 2 -4.43 1.42 -30.85
N ASN A 3 -3.70 1.41 -29.73
CA ASN A 3 -2.42 2.12 -29.62
C ASN A 3 -1.36 1.63 -30.61
N VAL A 4 -1.38 0.34 -30.97
CA VAL A 4 -0.49 -0.24 -31.98
C VAL A 4 -0.93 0.18 -33.39
N ALA A 5 -2.24 0.08 -33.68
CA ALA A 5 -2.80 0.46 -34.97
C ALA A 5 -2.58 1.94 -35.29
N LEU A 6 -2.62 2.79 -34.28
CA LEU A 6 -2.38 4.24 -34.39
C LEU A 6 -0.88 4.62 -34.36
N GLY A 7 0.04 3.65 -34.23
CA GLY A 7 1.46 3.94 -34.10
C GLY A 7 1.82 4.73 -32.84
N ALA A 8 0.96 4.69 -31.82
CA ALA A 8 1.14 5.48 -30.60
C ALA A 8 2.22 4.89 -29.66
N VAL A 9 2.48 3.59 -29.75
CA VAL A 9 3.47 2.90 -28.89
C VAL A 9 4.88 3.38 -29.22
N GLY A 10 5.59 3.84 -28.20
CA GLY A 10 6.93 4.42 -28.33
C GLY A 10 6.96 5.91 -28.70
N HIS A 11 5.79 6.52 -28.99
CA HIS A 11 5.66 7.95 -29.28
C HIS A 11 4.85 8.69 -28.20
N THR A 12 3.59 8.32 -28.04
CA THR A 12 2.68 8.93 -27.05
C THR A 12 2.27 7.98 -25.94
N VAL A 13 2.52 6.68 -26.12
CA VAL A 13 2.24 5.64 -25.13
C VAL A 13 3.48 4.80 -24.88
N GLU A 14 3.91 4.74 -23.65
CA GLU A 14 4.95 3.83 -23.18
C GLU A 14 4.36 2.79 -22.25
N TYR A 15 4.72 1.53 -22.43
CA TYR A 15 4.43 0.46 -21.49
C TYR A 15 5.63 0.26 -20.58
N ARG A 16 5.38 0.21 -19.28
CA ARG A 16 6.44 -0.03 -18.28
C ARG A 16 6.08 -1.26 -17.44
N PRO A 17 7.06 -2.08 -17.08
CA PRO A 17 6.81 -3.18 -16.15
C PRO A 17 6.36 -2.60 -14.81
N VAL A 18 5.34 -3.20 -14.21
CA VAL A 18 4.91 -2.85 -12.87
C VAL A 18 5.84 -3.55 -11.89
N GLU A 19 6.61 -2.78 -11.11
CA GLU A 19 7.50 -3.33 -10.08
C GLU A 19 6.73 -3.90 -8.87
N LEU A 20 5.50 -3.42 -8.65
CA LEU A 20 4.64 -3.88 -7.58
C LEU A 20 3.88 -5.13 -8.03
N VAL A 21 4.36 -6.27 -7.62
CA VAL A 21 3.61 -7.51 -7.78
C VAL A 21 2.56 -7.58 -6.68
N TYR A 22 1.32 -7.26 -7.02
CA TYR A 22 0.17 -7.59 -6.18
C TYR A 22 -0.03 -9.11 -6.20
N SER A 23 0.81 -9.84 -5.49
CA SER A 23 0.58 -11.26 -5.29
C SER A 23 -0.44 -11.43 -4.16
N GLY A 24 -1.67 -11.72 -4.53
CA GLY A 24 -2.62 -12.28 -3.60
C GLY A 24 -3.20 -11.30 -2.59
N ALA A 25 -3.65 -10.11 -3.03
CA ALA A 25 -4.65 -9.38 -2.27
C ALA A 25 -5.88 -10.32 -2.15
N GLY A 26 -5.93 -11.09 -1.07
CA GLY A 26 -7.07 -11.94 -0.78
C GLY A 26 -8.32 -11.06 -0.68
N GLU A 27 -9.40 -11.52 -1.27
CA GLU A 27 -10.68 -10.88 -1.11
C GLU A 27 -11.12 -10.91 0.37
N ILE A 28 -11.88 -9.93 0.82
CA ILE A 28 -12.48 -9.91 2.18
C ILE A 28 -13.21 -11.22 2.47
N ALA A 29 -13.86 -11.82 1.46
CA ALA A 29 -14.52 -13.12 1.59
C ALA A 29 -13.54 -14.26 1.96
N SER A 30 -12.32 -14.24 1.43
CA SER A 30 -11.28 -15.21 1.78
C SER A 30 -10.78 -15.01 3.22
N LEU A 31 -10.60 -13.77 3.65
CA LEU A 31 -10.28 -13.44 5.04
C LEU A 31 -11.40 -13.90 5.98
N ALA A 32 -12.67 -13.65 5.64
CA ALA A 32 -13.81 -14.09 6.42
C ALA A 32 -13.83 -15.62 6.63
N LYS A 33 -13.57 -16.38 5.56
CA LYS A 33 -13.44 -17.85 5.66
C LYS A 33 -12.28 -18.25 6.57
N ALA A 34 -11.13 -17.59 6.48
CA ALA A 34 -9.95 -17.91 7.29
C ALA A 34 -10.17 -17.60 8.78
N VAL A 35 -10.88 -16.53 9.12
CA VAL A 35 -11.28 -16.22 10.50
C VAL A 35 -12.25 -17.28 11.03
N LYS A 36 -13.33 -17.56 10.29
CA LYS A 36 -14.34 -18.54 10.67
C LYS A 36 -13.80 -19.97 10.84
N SER A 37 -12.79 -20.34 10.04
CA SER A 37 -12.11 -21.63 10.18
C SER A 37 -11.09 -21.67 11.33
N GLY A 38 -10.83 -20.57 12.01
CA GLY A 38 -9.81 -20.45 13.06
C GLY A 38 -8.36 -20.44 12.55
N ALA A 39 -8.16 -20.32 11.23
CA ALA A 39 -6.83 -20.21 10.64
C ALA A 39 -6.19 -18.84 10.96
N VAL A 40 -6.99 -17.78 11.07
CA VAL A 40 -6.56 -16.45 11.54
C VAL A 40 -6.94 -16.32 13.01
N LYS A 41 -5.95 -16.09 13.86
CA LYS A 41 -6.13 -15.94 15.33
C LYS A 41 -5.95 -14.50 15.81
N SER A 42 -5.31 -13.67 15.01
CA SER A 42 -5.08 -12.27 15.30
C SER A 42 -5.14 -11.48 13.99
N LEU A 43 -5.68 -10.28 14.04
CA LEU A 43 -5.83 -9.42 12.86
C LEU A 43 -5.37 -8.01 13.17
N MET A 44 -4.50 -7.48 12.32
CA MET A 44 -4.12 -6.08 12.33
C MET A 44 -4.63 -5.39 11.08
N ILE A 45 -5.31 -4.27 11.27
CA ILE A 45 -5.89 -3.46 10.21
C ILE A 45 -5.08 -2.16 10.13
N LEU A 46 -4.46 -1.92 8.97
CA LEU A 46 -3.60 -0.74 8.74
C LEU A 46 -4.37 0.33 7.96
N GLY A 47 -5.29 0.98 8.63
CA GLY A 47 -6.18 1.98 8.04
C GLY A 47 -7.42 1.38 7.37
N GLY A 48 -8.21 2.25 6.74
CA GLY A 48 -9.53 1.89 6.25
C GLY A 48 -10.57 1.78 7.37
N ASN A 49 -11.82 1.55 7.00
CA ASN A 49 -12.93 1.35 7.96
C ASN A 49 -13.81 0.18 7.49
N PRO A 50 -13.28 -1.07 7.51
CA PRO A 50 -14.00 -2.20 6.94
C PRO A 50 -15.31 -2.55 7.67
N VAL A 51 -15.49 -2.19 8.92
CA VAL A 51 -16.79 -2.37 9.59
C VAL A 51 -17.87 -1.52 8.92
N TYR A 52 -17.49 -0.36 8.39
CA TYR A 52 -18.40 0.55 7.70
C TYR A 52 -18.55 0.23 6.21
N ASN A 53 -17.44 -0.04 5.51
CA ASN A 53 -17.41 -0.06 4.05
C ASN A 53 -17.16 -1.43 3.40
N ALA A 54 -16.99 -2.50 4.19
CA ALA A 54 -16.95 -3.85 3.62
C ALA A 54 -18.34 -4.27 3.11
N PRO A 55 -18.40 -5.22 2.16
CA PRO A 55 -19.68 -5.79 1.72
C PRO A 55 -20.48 -6.33 2.92
N ALA A 56 -21.78 -6.06 2.96
CA ALA A 56 -22.65 -6.39 4.10
C ALA A 56 -22.69 -7.90 4.40
N ASP A 57 -22.56 -8.74 3.38
CA ASP A 57 -22.52 -10.19 3.49
C ASP A 57 -21.22 -10.71 4.15
N ALA A 58 -20.17 -9.89 4.22
CA ALA A 58 -18.94 -10.22 4.94
C ALA A 58 -19.12 -10.15 6.47
N ASP A 59 -20.10 -9.39 6.97
CA ASP A 59 -20.30 -9.13 8.40
C ASP A 59 -18.99 -8.86 9.15
N PHE A 60 -18.28 -7.83 8.75
CA PHE A 60 -16.92 -7.60 9.25
C PHE A 60 -16.86 -7.34 10.75
N ALA A 61 -17.90 -6.75 11.33
CA ALA A 61 -18.00 -6.57 12.77
C ALA A 61 -18.10 -7.91 13.51
N GLY A 62 -18.92 -8.83 13.00
CA GLY A 62 -19.02 -10.20 13.52
C GLY A 62 -17.69 -10.95 13.43
N LEU A 63 -16.95 -10.80 12.32
CA LEU A 63 -15.61 -11.39 12.16
C LEU A 63 -14.62 -10.89 13.23
N LEU A 64 -14.64 -9.59 13.55
CA LEU A 64 -13.78 -9.05 14.60
C LEU A 64 -14.15 -9.59 15.97
N ALA A 65 -15.44 -9.77 16.24
CA ALA A 65 -15.91 -10.36 17.50
C ALA A 65 -15.45 -11.82 17.70
N GLU A 66 -15.39 -12.62 16.63
CA GLU A 66 -14.87 -14.00 16.69
C GLU A 66 -13.40 -14.08 17.14
N LEU A 67 -12.61 -13.04 16.87
CA LEU A 67 -11.21 -12.95 17.28
C LEU A 67 -11.01 -12.57 18.76
N LYS A 68 -12.09 -12.37 19.51
CA LYS A 68 -12.10 -12.15 20.98
C LYS A 68 -11.12 -11.08 21.46
N GLY A 69 -11.03 -9.99 20.73
CA GLY A 69 -10.16 -8.86 21.07
C GLY A 69 -8.71 -8.98 20.59
N ASN A 70 -8.32 -10.07 19.93
CA ASN A 70 -7.01 -10.21 19.29
C ASN A 70 -6.94 -9.42 17.96
N THR A 71 -7.39 -8.18 18.00
CA THR A 71 -7.50 -7.30 16.85
C THR A 71 -6.92 -5.94 17.18
N ALA A 72 -6.21 -5.33 16.23
CA ALA A 72 -5.68 -3.99 16.35
C ALA A 72 -6.01 -3.18 15.09
N HIS A 73 -6.40 -1.93 15.27
CA HIS A 73 -6.65 -1.00 14.17
C HIS A 73 -5.74 0.22 14.29
N LEU A 74 -4.87 0.42 13.30
CA LEU A 74 -4.06 1.61 13.13
C LEU A 74 -4.86 2.61 12.30
N SER A 75 -5.43 3.65 12.90
CA SER A 75 -6.27 4.63 12.23
C SER A 75 -6.08 6.04 12.77
N LEU A 76 -6.38 7.05 11.92
CA LEU A 76 -6.40 8.46 12.33
C LEU A 76 -7.55 8.75 13.28
N TYR A 77 -8.65 8.05 13.12
CA TYR A 77 -9.89 8.27 13.87
C TYR A 77 -10.32 7.00 14.59
N ARG A 78 -10.99 7.19 15.70
CA ARG A 78 -11.63 6.10 16.42
C ARG A 78 -13.03 5.86 15.84
N ASP A 79 -13.04 5.25 14.67
CA ASP A 79 -14.22 4.90 13.88
C ASP A 79 -14.87 3.57 14.30
N GLU A 80 -15.86 3.09 13.54
CA GLU A 80 -16.61 1.87 13.81
C GLU A 80 -15.70 0.63 13.87
N THR A 81 -14.68 0.56 13.01
CA THR A 81 -13.69 -0.51 13.04
C THR A 81 -12.84 -0.44 14.30
N SER A 82 -12.39 0.75 14.68
CA SER A 82 -11.63 0.95 15.92
C SER A 82 -12.43 0.58 17.16
N LEU A 83 -13.74 0.89 17.17
CA LEU A 83 -14.63 0.54 18.29
C LEU A 83 -14.88 -0.97 18.38
N SER A 84 -14.76 -1.69 17.28
CA SER A 84 -14.94 -3.15 17.19
C SER A 84 -13.64 -3.93 17.43
N CYS A 85 -12.48 -3.26 17.45
CA CYS A 85 -11.19 -3.88 17.70
C CYS A 85 -10.83 -3.89 19.18
N GLY A 86 -9.99 -4.84 19.60
CA GLY A 86 -9.42 -4.89 20.94
C GLY A 86 -8.47 -3.74 21.23
N TRP A 87 -7.77 -3.26 20.20
CA TRP A 87 -6.80 -2.17 20.28
C TRP A 87 -7.01 -1.15 19.18
N HIS A 88 -7.01 0.13 19.56
CA HIS A 88 -6.87 1.26 18.65
C HIS A 88 -5.47 1.85 18.82
N VAL A 89 -4.70 1.88 17.72
CA VAL A 89 -3.39 2.51 17.65
C VAL A 89 -3.52 3.81 16.87
N PRO A 90 -3.21 4.97 17.46
CA PRO A 90 -3.26 6.23 16.75
C PRO A 90 -2.27 6.22 15.57
N ARG A 91 -2.76 6.50 14.37
CA ARG A 91 -1.93 6.63 13.17
C ARG A 91 -1.42 8.05 13.06
N ALA A 92 -0.13 8.19 12.75
CA ALA A 92 0.42 9.49 12.37
C ALA A 92 -0.18 9.94 11.04
N HIS A 93 -0.54 11.22 10.95
CA HIS A 93 -0.98 11.85 9.71
C HIS A 93 0.20 11.93 8.73
N PHE A 94 -0.06 12.04 7.42
CA PHE A 94 1.03 12.14 6.43
C PHE A 94 1.92 13.38 6.62
N LEU A 95 1.42 14.45 7.26
CA LEU A 95 2.21 15.62 7.65
C LEU A 95 3.05 15.40 8.92
N GLU A 96 2.89 14.27 9.60
CA GLU A 96 3.53 13.95 10.87
C GLU A 96 4.56 12.82 10.76
N ALA A 97 4.70 12.18 9.60
CA ALA A 97 5.56 11.02 9.44
C ALA A 97 6.34 11.04 8.13
N TRP A 98 7.56 10.51 8.16
CA TRP A 98 8.30 10.16 6.96
C TRP A 98 7.62 8.98 6.26
N ALA A 99 7.55 9.07 4.94
CA ALA A 99 7.05 8.00 4.09
C ALA A 99 7.72 8.01 2.72
N ASP A 100 7.64 6.90 2.02
CA ASP A 100 8.00 6.79 0.62
C ASP A 100 6.91 6.04 -0.14
N THR A 101 6.85 6.29 -1.42
CA THR A 101 5.88 5.61 -2.30
C THR A 101 6.51 5.42 -3.67
N ARG A 102 6.17 4.30 -4.31
CA ARG A 102 6.52 4.06 -5.70
C ARG A 102 5.34 4.32 -6.61
N GLY A 103 5.58 5.14 -7.63
CA GLY A 103 4.64 5.35 -8.73
C GLY A 103 4.58 4.13 -9.66
N TRP A 104 3.49 4.02 -10.40
CA TRP A 104 3.32 2.99 -11.43
C TRP A 104 4.38 3.06 -12.54
N ASP A 105 4.98 4.21 -12.73
CA ASP A 105 6.08 4.45 -13.68
C ASP A 105 7.46 4.08 -13.11
N GLY A 106 7.53 3.62 -11.86
CA GLY A 106 8.77 3.32 -11.15
C GLY A 106 9.43 4.55 -10.51
N SER A 107 8.79 5.73 -10.53
CA SER A 107 9.24 6.87 -9.74
C SER A 107 9.15 6.59 -8.25
N MET A 108 10.04 7.16 -7.47
CA MET A 108 9.99 7.09 -6.01
C MET A 108 9.73 8.48 -5.45
N THR A 109 8.74 8.63 -4.60
CA THR A 109 8.49 9.86 -3.86
C THR A 109 8.97 9.74 -2.42
N VAL A 110 9.39 10.86 -1.84
CA VAL A 110 9.78 10.95 -0.43
C VAL A 110 8.92 12.03 0.22
N ALA A 111 8.13 11.63 1.20
CA ALA A 111 7.34 12.54 2.00
C ALA A 111 8.05 12.83 3.32
N GLN A 112 8.18 14.13 3.64
CA GLN A 112 8.76 14.62 4.89
C GLN A 112 7.67 15.07 5.83
N PRO A 113 7.80 14.84 7.15
CA PRO A 113 6.87 15.43 8.12
C PRO A 113 7.07 16.94 8.22
N ALA A 114 5.97 17.66 8.28
CA ALA A 114 5.96 19.09 8.58
C ALA A 114 5.96 19.38 10.09
N ILE A 115 5.43 18.45 10.87
CA ILE A 115 5.30 18.54 12.34
C ILE A 115 5.58 17.17 12.97
N HIS A 116 5.84 17.16 14.27
CA HIS A 116 5.84 15.92 15.06
C HIS A 116 4.41 15.40 15.28
N PRO A 117 4.23 14.07 15.48
CA PRO A 117 2.93 13.50 15.77
C PRO A 117 2.29 14.15 17.00
N LEU A 118 1.11 14.76 16.83
CA LEU A 118 0.42 15.50 17.89
C LEU A 118 -0.10 14.58 19.01
N TRP A 119 -0.46 13.35 18.67
CA TRP A 119 -1.12 12.39 19.56
C TRP A 119 -0.28 11.15 19.83
N GLY A 120 1.03 11.23 19.67
CA GLY A 120 1.91 10.06 19.80
C GLY A 120 1.67 8.99 18.72
N GLY A 121 1.07 9.40 17.59
CA GLY A 121 0.74 8.51 16.48
C GLY A 121 1.97 7.84 15.88
N ARG A 122 1.77 6.66 15.33
CA ARG A 122 2.80 5.88 14.63
C ARG A 122 2.44 5.74 13.16
N SER A 123 3.43 5.76 12.29
CA SER A 123 3.24 5.40 10.90
C SER A 123 3.10 3.88 10.74
N SER A 124 2.52 3.44 9.62
CA SER A 124 2.39 2.01 9.34
C SER A 124 3.76 1.31 9.28
N ILE A 125 4.78 1.96 8.71
CA ILE A 125 6.12 1.38 8.60
C ILE A 125 6.81 1.25 9.96
N GLU A 126 6.64 2.22 10.88
CA GLU A 126 7.15 2.12 12.25
C GLU A 126 6.47 1.01 13.04
N LEU A 127 5.15 0.88 12.89
CA LEU A 127 4.41 -0.19 13.55
C LEU A 127 4.86 -1.56 13.04
N LEU A 128 4.99 -1.74 11.72
CA LEU A 128 5.48 -2.99 11.13
C LEU A 128 6.92 -3.28 11.55
N SER A 129 7.80 -2.28 11.56
CA SER A 129 9.17 -2.43 12.04
C SER A 129 9.22 -2.89 13.50
N SER A 130 8.34 -2.35 14.35
CA SER A 130 8.23 -2.77 15.75
C SER A 130 7.76 -4.22 15.89
N LEU A 131 6.84 -4.67 15.04
CA LEU A 131 6.32 -6.04 15.06
C LEU A 131 7.36 -7.09 14.68
N ILE A 132 8.28 -6.74 13.77
CA ILE A 132 9.40 -7.62 13.40
C ILE A 132 10.59 -7.50 14.36
N GLY A 133 10.48 -6.70 15.43
CA GLY A 133 11.50 -6.57 16.46
C GLY A 133 12.61 -5.55 16.17
N GLU A 134 12.51 -4.78 15.09
CA GLU A 134 13.54 -3.79 14.73
C GLU A 134 13.32 -2.41 15.39
N ALA A 135 12.06 -2.02 15.58
CA ALA A 135 11.64 -0.76 16.23
C ALA A 135 12.33 0.50 15.67
N LYS A 136 12.54 0.56 14.36
CA LYS A 136 13.20 1.70 13.70
C LYS A 136 12.22 2.86 13.52
N MET A 137 12.76 4.09 13.53
CA MET A 137 12.01 5.30 13.21
C MET A 137 11.73 5.40 11.69
N ALA A 138 10.62 6.02 11.31
CA ALA A 138 10.22 6.16 9.91
C ALA A 138 11.30 6.80 9.03
N PHE A 139 12.03 7.81 9.51
CA PHE A 139 13.16 8.39 8.79
C PHE A 139 14.22 7.35 8.41
N THR A 140 14.59 6.48 9.35
CA THR A 140 15.61 5.44 9.12
C THR A 140 15.14 4.47 8.07
N LEU A 141 13.89 4.01 8.16
CA LEU A 141 13.28 3.07 7.21
C LEU A 141 13.25 3.64 5.78
N VAL A 142 12.76 4.86 5.63
CA VAL A 142 12.72 5.54 4.31
C VAL A 142 14.12 5.77 3.76
N ARG A 143 15.09 6.15 4.62
CA ARG A 143 16.48 6.34 4.20
C ARG A 143 17.15 5.03 3.78
N GLU A 144 16.89 3.93 4.47
CA GLU A 144 17.35 2.59 4.11
C GLU A 144 16.76 2.16 2.76
N THR A 145 15.44 2.25 2.58
CA THR A 145 14.75 1.97 1.30
C THR A 145 15.34 2.77 0.15
N PHE A 146 15.58 4.08 0.35
CA PHE A 146 16.22 4.92 -0.64
C PHE A 146 17.64 4.44 -0.97
N SER A 147 18.42 4.08 0.05
CA SER A 147 19.81 3.63 -0.13
C SER A 147 19.91 2.35 -0.94
N GLU A 148 18.98 1.44 -0.76
CA GLU A 148 18.91 0.16 -1.45
C GLU A 148 18.36 0.31 -2.89
N SER A 149 17.33 1.12 -3.06
CA SER A 149 16.59 1.20 -4.32
C SER A 149 17.13 2.24 -5.29
N VAL A 150 17.71 3.33 -4.79
CA VAL A 150 18.11 4.49 -5.59
C VAL A 150 19.60 4.75 -5.52
N SER A 151 20.12 5.14 -4.36
CA SER A 151 21.53 5.53 -4.18
C SER A 151 21.91 5.61 -2.71
N ARG A 152 23.14 5.19 -2.41
CA ARG A 152 23.77 5.34 -1.09
C ARG A 152 24.37 6.74 -0.86
N SER A 153 24.38 7.60 -1.88
CA SER A 153 24.98 8.94 -1.81
C SER A 153 24.11 9.91 -1.01
N ASP A 154 24.72 10.63 -0.07
CA ASP A 154 24.02 11.69 0.68
C ASP A 154 23.59 12.87 -0.16
N SER A 155 24.33 13.17 -1.23
CA SER A 155 23.93 14.22 -2.17
C SER A 155 22.68 13.85 -2.95
N ALA A 156 22.57 12.58 -3.37
CA ALA A 156 21.37 12.06 -4.03
C ALA A 156 20.17 12.05 -3.09
N TRP A 157 20.38 11.68 -1.82
CA TRP A 157 19.34 11.74 -0.80
C TRP A 157 18.82 13.18 -0.61
N ARG A 158 19.74 14.12 -0.36
CA ARG A 158 19.35 15.54 -0.20
C ARG A 158 18.61 16.09 -1.40
N LYS A 159 19.02 15.70 -2.62
CA LYS A 159 18.30 16.07 -3.83
C LYS A 159 16.89 15.48 -3.87
N ALA A 160 16.73 14.18 -3.55
CA ALA A 160 15.43 13.52 -3.52
C ALA A 160 14.48 14.15 -2.48
N VAL A 161 15.00 14.49 -1.31
CA VAL A 161 14.26 15.18 -0.24
C VAL A 161 13.86 16.60 -0.68
N HIS A 162 14.74 17.32 -1.37
CA HIS A 162 14.46 18.66 -1.89
C HIS A 162 13.40 18.63 -2.99
N ASP A 163 13.55 17.72 -3.95
CA ASP A 163 12.68 17.63 -5.13
C ASP A 163 11.34 16.92 -4.81
N GLY A 164 11.31 16.15 -3.72
CA GLY A 164 10.16 15.34 -3.31
C GLY A 164 10.01 14.02 -4.07
N PHE A 165 10.78 13.82 -5.14
CA PHE A 165 10.71 12.61 -5.96
C PHE A 165 12.04 12.28 -6.65
N VAL A 166 12.13 11.02 -7.12
CA VAL A 166 13.18 10.54 -8.01
C VAL A 166 12.53 9.95 -9.24
N ALA A 167 12.94 10.41 -10.41
CA ALA A 167 12.46 9.89 -11.68
C ALA A 167 12.81 8.39 -11.84
N PRO A 168 11.99 7.62 -12.56
CA PRO A 168 12.22 6.20 -12.78
C PRO A 168 13.50 5.97 -13.60
N LYS A 169 14.26 4.94 -13.26
CA LYS A 169 15.45 4.53 -14.01
C LYS A 169 15.10 3.70 -15.26
N ALA A 170 13.97 3.02 -15.24
CA ALA A 170 13.57 2.12 -16.31
C ALA A 170 12.99 2.89 -17.50
N LYS A 171 13.50 2.59 -18.69
CA LYS A 171 12.86 2.98 -19.94
C LYS A 171 11.65 2.08 -20.23
N GLY A 172 10.70 2.60 -21.03
CA GLY A 172 9.58 1.82 -21.50
C GLY A 172 10.01 0.48 -22.14
N VAL A 173 9.24 -0.56 -21.94
CA VAL A 173 9.47 -1.87 -22.52
C VAL A 173 8.73 -1.94 -23.86
N PRO A 174 9.37 -2.40 -24.93
CA PRO A 174 8.67 -2.69 -26.18
C PRO A 174 7.62 -3.77 -25.93
N VAL A 175 6.38 -3.49 -26.25
CA VAL A 175 5.28 -4.45 -26.15
C VAL A 175 4.94 -4.95 -27.54
N THR A 176 5.09 -6.25 -27.75
CA THR A 176 4.56 -6.90 -28.94
C THR A 176 3.07 -7.09 -28.76
N ALA A 177 2.27 -6.53 -29.69
CA ALA A 177 0.82 -6.73 -29.67
C ALA A 177 0.50 -8.22 -29.81
N VAL A 178 -0.14 -8.78 -28.79
CA VAL A 178 -0.77 -10.09 -28.92
C VAL A 178 -2.07 -9.88 -29.66
N PRO A 179 -2.32 -10.57 -30.80
CA PRO A 179 -3.60 -10.48 -31.48
C PRO A 179 -4.70 -10.94 -30.51
N LEU A 180 -5.62 -10.05 -30.18
CA LEU A 180 -6.84 -10.46 -29.49
C LEU A 180 -7.69 -11.26 -30.47
N ALA A 181 -8.05 -12.49 -30.10
CA ALA A 181 -9.11 -13.20 -30.78
C ALA A 181 -10.35 -12.32 -30.81
N ALA A 182 -10.98 -12.18 -31.96
CA ALA A 182 -12.23 -11.44 -32.06
C ALA A 182 -13.22 -12.03 -31.04
N PRO A 183 -13.91 -11.20 -30.24
CA PRO A 183 -14.92 -11.70 -29.33
C PRO A 183 -16.00 -12.42 -30.18
N GLN A 184 -16.24 -13.70 -29.87
CA GLN A 184 -17.37 -14.41 -30.41
C GLN A 184 -18.60 -13.94 -29.62
N PHE A 185 -19.46 -13.18 -30.26
CA PHE A 185 -20.76 -12.87 -29.72
C PHE A 185 -21.69 -14.03 -30.14
N ASP A 186 -22.12 -14.82 -29.17
CA ASP A 186 -23.22 -15.74 -29.42
C ASP A 186 -24.45 -14.90 -29.76
N ALA A 187 -24.98 -15.09 -30.99
CA ALA A 187 -26.25 -14.49 -31.36
C ALA A 187 -27.33 -15.15 -30.51
N ALA A 188 -28.02 -14.33 -29.68
CA ALA A 188 -29.20 -14.74 -28.92
C ALA A 188 -30.41 -14.93 -29.85
#